data_e6c12415ef985adaa0015d25c88ca937
#
_entry.id   e6c12415ef985adaa0015d25c88ca937
#
_cell.length_a   1.000
_cell.length_b   1.000
_cell.length_c   1.000
_cell.angle_alpha   90.00
_cell.angle_beta   90.00
_cell.angle_gamma   90.00
#
_symmetry.space_group_name_H-M   'P 1'
#
loop_
_entity.id
_entity.type
_entity.pdbx_description
1 polymer ?
#
loop_
_entity_poly.entity_id
_entity_poly.type
_entity_poly.pdbx_seq_one_letter_code
_entity_poly.pdbx_strand_id
1 'polypeptide(L)'
;MAGLSDSAIWRPFLIAIGIGALLFGGFNARAFVICLVISLAAAGLVTSGLKSAVARQRPKHVQTVRMVQLQETRPKFLTLFRKPVIRFSDSSDRSRSGPSFPSGHTVNNTIAATYFTLFYRRRGWLYWCVALAIGYSRIYLGAHWPSDVVATLFLGIGEALLLLGLFELIWRMAARKWMPDVFTRHPSLILGEVKSYPR
;
A
#
# COMPACT_ATOMS: atom_id res chain seq x y z
N MET A 1 4.72 -9.65 -13.89
CA MET A 1 5.16 -9.54 -12.48
C MET A 1 6.00 -8.30 -12.21
N ALA A 2 7.12 -8.05 -12.94
CA ALA A 2 7.96 -6.87 -12.68
C ALA A 2 7.20 -5.55 -12.84
N GLY A 3 6.42 -5.37 -13.91
CA GLY A 3 5.61 -4.16 -14.13
C GLY A 3 4.51 -3.92 -13.09
N LEU A 4 3.97 -4.99 -12.48
CA LEU A 4 2.95 -4.87 -11.43
C LEU A 4 3.51 -4.18 -10.18
N SER A 5 4.78 -4.42 -9.85
CA SER A 5 5.44 -3.86 -8.68
C SER A 5 6.21 -2.56 -8.96
N ASP A 6 6.23 -2.07 -10.19
CA ASP A 6 6.83 -0.77 -10.51
C ASP A 6 5.86 0.37 -10.20
N SER A 7 6.00 0.92 -9.00
CA SER A 7 5.15 2.03 -8.52
C SER A 7 5.19 3.27 -9.42
N ALA A 8 6.27 3.49 -10.17
CA ALA A 8 6.41 4.66 -11.04
C ALA A 8 5.45 4.61 -12.25
N ILE A 9 5.06 3.40 -12.68
CA ILE A 9 4.08 3.21 -13.76
C ILE A 9 2.67 3.57 -13.27
N TRP A 10 2.31 3.15 -12.05
CA TRP A 10 0.95 3.23 -11.53
C TRP A 10 0.66 4.52 -10.78
N ARG A 11 1.69 5.19 -10.26
CA ARG A 11 1.55 6.40 -9.43
C ARG A 11 0.68 7.50 -10.04
N PRO A 12 0.84 7.92 -11.31
CA PRO A 12 0.01 8.97 -11.88
C PRO A 12 -1.47 8.59 -11.93
N PHE A 13 -1.79 7.35 -12.25
CA PHE A 13 -3.17 6.86 -12.27
C PHE A 13 -3.77 6.80 -10.88
N LEU A 14 -3.02 6.33 -9.89
CA LEU A 14 -3.49 6.26 -8.50
C LEU A 14 -3.72 7.67 -7.92
N ILE A 15 -2.85 8.63 -8.25
CA ILE A 15 -3.03 10.03 -7.86
C ILE A 15 -4.29 10.61 -8.51
N ALA A 16 -4.50 10.41 -9.81
CA ALA A 16 -5.68 10.90 -10.52
C ALA A 16 -6.99 10.30 -9.94
N ILE A 17 -7.00 8.99 -9.66
CA ILE A 17 -8.14 8.32 -9.01
C ILE A 17 -8.37 8.89 -7.60
N GLY A 18 -7.30 9.10 -6.82
CA GLY A 18 -7.39 9.68 -5.48
C GLY A 18 -7.96 11.10 -5.50
N ILE A 19 -7.47 11.96 -6.40
CA ILE A 19 -8.00 13.32 -6.59
C ILE A 19 -9.47 13.27 -7.01
N GLY A 20 -9.83 12.42 -7.98
CA GLY A 20 -11.22 12.24 -8.41
C GLY A 20 -12.12 11.79 -7.25
N ALA A 21 -11.67 10.87 -6.41
CA ALA A 21 -12.40 10.43 -5.23
C ALA A 21 -12.56 11.55 -4.18
N LEU A 22 -11.58 12.43 -4.01
CA LEU A 22 -11.67 13.57 -3.10
C LEU A 22 -12.63 14.66 -3.63
N LEU A 23 -12.62 14.93 -4.92
CA LEU A 23 -13.43 15.98 -5.53
C LEU A 23 -14.90 15.54 -5.71
N PHE A 24 -15.10 14.35 -6.25
CA PHE A 24 -16.41 13.86 -6.70
C PHE A 24 -16.98 12.72 -5.84
N GLY A 25 -16.17 12.15 -4.94
CA GLY A 25 -16.60 11.03 -4.08
C GLY A 25 -17.47 11.47 -2.91
N GLY A 26 -18.32 10.56 -2.43
CA GLY A 26 -19.04 10.72 -1.18
C GLY A 26 -18.12 10.63 0.06
N PHE A 27 -18.71 10.79 1.25
CA PHE A 27 -17.99 10.80 2.52
C PHE A 27 -17.02 9.61 2.68
N ASN A 28 -17.49 8.38 2.43
CA ASN A 28 -16.66 7.18 2.58
C ASN A 28 -15.45 7.17 1.64
N ALA A 29 -15.60 7.64 0.40
CA ALA A 29 -14.50 7.67 -0.55
C ALA A 29 -13.44 8.70 -0.13
N ARG A 30 -13.87 9.87 0.34
CA ARG A 30 -12.98 10.91 0.89
C ARG A 30 -12.27 10.43 2.14
N ALA A 31 -13.00 9.84 3.08
CA ALA A 31 -12.44 9.26 4.30
C ALA A 31 -11.41 8.17 3.97
N PHE A 32 -11.74 7.25 3.05
CA PHE A 32 -10.82 6.21 2.58
C PHE A 32 -9.51 6.80 2.06
N VAL A 33 -9.57 7.78 1.14
CA VAL A 33 -8.36 8.36 0.53
C VAL A 33 -7.51 9.09 1.58
N ILE A 34 -8.13 9.89 2.45
CA ILE A 34 -7.41 10.64 3.50
C ILE A 34 -6.72 9.66 4.47
N CYS A 35 -7.46 8.69 4.98
CA CYS A 35 -6.91 7.69 5.89
C CYS A 35 -5.79 6.88 5.23
N LEU A 36 -5.97 6.47 3.97
CA LEU A 36 -4.97 5.71 3.24
C LEU A 36 -3.68 6.51 3.05
N VAL A 37 -3.76 7.76 2.58
CA VAL A 37 -2.59 8.60 2.32
C VAL A 37 -1.78 8.85 3.60
N ILE A 38 -2.46 9.18 4.71
CA ILE A 38 -1.80 9.40 6.00
C ILE A 38 -1.14 8.09 6.49
N SER A 39 -1.83 6.95 6.35
CA SER A 39 -1.27 5.66 6.76
C SER A 39 -0.08 5.24 5.91
N LEU A 40 -0.09 5.48 4.61
CA LEU A 40 1.06 5.19 3.74
C LEU A 40 2.27 6.07 4.09
N ALA A 41 2.05 7.33 4.48
CA ALA A 41 3.12 8.20 4.96
C ALA A 41 3.70 7.71 6.29
N ALA A 42 2.86 7.34 7.25
CA ALA A 42 3.28 6.77 8.53
C ALA A 42 4.04 5.45 8.36
N ALA A 43 3.52 4.55 7.51
CA ALA A 43 4.17 3.28 7.18
C ALA A 43 5.56 3.48 6.52
N GLY A 44 5.73 4.55 5.76
CA GLY A 44 7.03 4.94 5.21
C GLY A 44 8.06 5.22 6.31
N LEU A 45 7.66 5.92 7.37
CA LEU A 45 8.51 6.22 8.54
C LEU A 45 8.84 4.94 9.32
N VAL A 46 7.84 4.12 9.64
CA VAL A 46 8.03 2.83 10.34
C VAL A 46 8.93 1.91 9.53
N THR A 47 8.66 1.77 8.23
CA THR A 47 9.48 0.96 7.31
C THR A 47 10.94 1.43 7.30
N SER A 48 11.19 2.73 7.28
CA SER A 48 12.56 3.29 7.29
C SER A 48 13.27 3.01 8.61
N GLY A 49 12.60 3.17 9.73
CA GLY A 49 13.14 2.85 11.05
C GLY A 49 13.47 1.36 11.21
N LEU A 50 12.55 0.48 10.81
CA LEU A 50 12.77 -0.97 10.88
C LEU A 50 13.89 -1.44 9.94
N LYS A 51 14.03 -0.83 8.77
CA LYS A 51 15.16 -1.12 7.86
C LYS A 51 16.50 -0.82 8.51
N SER A 52 16.62 0.32 9.18
CA SER A 52 17.84 0.69 9.88
C SER A 52 18.12 -0.23 11.07
N ALA A 53 17.10 -0.62 11.82
CA ALA A 53 17.23 -1.45 13.01
C ALA A 53 17.57 -2.91 12.68
N VAL A 54 16.90 -3.52 11.68
CA VAL A 54 17.08 -4.94 11.35
C VAL A 54 18.25 -5.17 10.39
N ALA A 55 18.52 -4.22 9.48
CA ALA A 55 19.63 -4.21 8.52
C ALA A 55 19.83 -5.52 7.73
N ARG A 56 18.76 -6.31 7.50
CA ARG A 56 18.82 -7.62 6.86
C ARG A 56 19.24 -7.53 5.39
N GLN A 57 20.20 -8.35 4.98
CA GLN A 57 20.67 -8.39 3.60
C GLN A 57 19.61 -9.00 2.66
N ARG A 58 19.56 -8.50 1.42
CA ARG A 58 18.65 -9.02 0.39
C ARG A 58 19.17 -10.31 -0.22
N PRO A 59 18.29 -11.18 -0.79
CA PRO A 59 18.72 -12.38 -1.50
C PRO A 59 19.80 -12.10 -2.54
N LYS A 60 19.62 -11.09 -3.36
CA LYS A 60 20.57 -10.69 -4.43
C LYS A 60 21.93 -10.18 -3.93
N HIS A 61 22.07 -9.87 -2.64
CA HIS A 61 23.35 -9.47 -2.04
C HIS A 61 24.18 -10.66 -1.58
N VAL A 62 23.51 -11.77 -1.23
CA VAL A 62 24.16 -12.94 -0.61
C VAL A 62 24.39 -14.06 -1.62
N GLN A 63 23.48 -14.19 -2.57
CA GLN A 63 23.52 -15.27 -3.57
C GLN A 63 23.19 -14.73 -4.97
N THR A 64 23.62 -15.49 -5.99
CA THR A 64 23.24 -15.20 -7.37
C THR A 64 21.77 -15.54 -7.59
N VAL A 65 20.95 -14.54 -7.89
CA VAL A 65 19.52 -14.70 -8.16
C VAL A 65 19.19 -14.30 -9.58
N ARG A 66 18.19 -14.97 -10.16
CA ARG A 66 17.63 -14.57 -11.47
C ARG A 66 16.82 -13.31 -11.28
N MET A 67 17.16 -12.27 -12.03
CA MET A 67 16.50 -10.98 -12.01
C MET A 67 15.77 -10.71 -13.32
N VAL A 68 14.64 -10.02 -13.22
CA VAL A 68 13.89 -9.52 -14.38
C VAL A 68 13.93 -8.01 -14.36
N GLN A 69 14.59 -7.43 -15.35
CA GLN A 69 14.74 -5.99 -15.50
C GLN A 69 13.83 -5.49 -16.61
N LEU A 70 13.01 -4.49 -16.29
CA LEU A 70 12.17 -3.82 -17.30
C LEU A 70 13.01 -2.84 -18.08
N GLN A 71 12.80 -2.80 -19.41
CA GLN A 71 13.42 -1.78 -20.26
C GLN A 71 12.66 -0.46 -20.08
N GLU A 72 13.27 0.51 -19.40
CA GLU A 72 12.63 1.78 -19.16
C GLU A 72 12.36 2.54 -20.45
N THR A 73 11.15 3.04 -20.58
CA THR A 73 10.71 3.89 -21.70
C THR A 73 10.02 5.15 -21.18
N ARG A 74 9.89 6.15 -22.03
CA ARG A 74 9.09 7.35 -21.75
C ARG A 74 7.96 7.43 -22.77
N PRO A 75 6.71 7.59 -22.33
CA PRO A 75 6.23 7.57 -20.92
C PRO A 75 6.33 6.18 -20.29
N LYS A 76 6.46 6.13 -18.95
CA LYS A 76 6.80 4.89 -18.20
C LYS A 76 5.80 3.75 -18.37
N PHE A 77 4.52 4.01 -18.65
CA PHE A 77 3.53 2.95 -18.87
C PHE A 77 3.83 2.10 -20.12
N LEU A 78 4.53 2.64 -21.12
CA LEU A 78 4.95 1.87 -22.30
C LEU A 78 5.98 0.79 -21.98
N THR A 79 6.64 0.88 -20.83
CA THR A 79 7.55 -0.15 -20.31
C THR A 79 6.86 -1.53 -20.19
N LEU A 80 5.54 -1.55 -19.95
CA LEU A 80 4.75 -2.79 -19.84
C LEU A 80 4.70 -3.59 -21.16
N PHE A 81 4.86 -2.92 -22.30
CA PHE A 81 4.80 -3.52 -23.63
C PHE A 81 6.17 -3.93 -24.18
N ARG A 82 7.25 -3.63 -23.45
CA ARG A 82 8.62 -4.04 -23.83
C ARG A 82 8.96 -5.39 -23.23
N LYS A 83 9.73 -6.18 -23.97
CA LYS A 83 10.23 -7.46 -23.49
C LYS A 83 11.17 -7.24 -22.31
N PRO A 84 10.96 -7.89 -21.16
CA PRO A 84 11.87 -7.78 -20.04
C PRO A 84 13.20 -8.45 -20.34
N VAL A 85 14.28 -7.90 -19.81
CA VAL A 85 15.61 -8.53 -19.85
C VAL A 85 15.75 -9.43 -18.61
N ILE A 86 16.15 -10.67 -18.87
CA ILE A 86 16.42 -11.65 -17.82
C ILE A 86 17.95 -11.70 -17.66
N ARG A 87 18.43 -11.43 -16.44
CA ARG A 87 19.84 -11.56 -16.09
C ARG A 87 20.03 -12.15 -14.70
N PHE A 88 21.21 -12.54 -14.38
CA PHE A 88 21.58 -12.91 -13.01
C PHE A 88 22.14 -11.71 -12.27
N SER A 89 21.96 -11.69 -10.95
CA SER A 89 22.52 -10.65 -10.10
C SER A 89 24.04 -10.68 -10.10
N ASP A 90 24.67 -9.52 -10.14
CA ASP A 90 26.10 -9.33 -10.12
C ASP A 90 26.56 -8.45 -8.96
N SER A 91 27.87 -8.14 -8.91
CA SER A 91 28.45 -7.30 -7.86
C SER A 91 27.87 -5.89 -7.80
N SER A 92 27.40 -5.35 -8.93
CA SER A 92 26.81 -4.01 -9.00
C SER A 92 25.44 -3.93 -8.32
N ASP A 93 24.71 -5.03 -8.24
CA ASP A 93 23.43 -5.11 -7.55
C ASP A 93 23.58 -5.07 -6.02
N ARG A 94 24.76 -5.48 -5.51
CA ARG A 94 25.08 -5.51 -4.08
C ARG A 94 25.20 -4.11 -3.48
N SER A 95 25.73 -3.15 -4.23
CA SER A 95 26.00 -1.79 -3.77
C SER A 95 24.79 -0.85 -3.80
N ARG A 96 23.74 -1.17 -4.60
CA ARG A 96 22.66 -0.22 -4.94
C ARG A 96 21.36 -0.40 -4.15
N SER A 97 21.26 -1.31 -3.21
CA SER A 97 19.99 -1.56 -2.52
C SER A 97 20.15 -1.67 -1.01
N GLY A 98 19.34 -0.92 -0.31
CA GLY A 98 19.25 -0.94 1.14
C GLY A 98 18.71 -2.27 1.71
N PRO A 99 18.45 -2.35 3.03
CA PRO A 99 18.01 -3.55 3.74
C PRO A 99 16.77 -4.24 3.16
N SER A 100 16.66 -5.54 3.41
CA SER A 100 15.57 -6.37 2.88
C SER A 100 14.28 -6.23 3.66
N PHE A 101 14.33 -6.15 4.99
CA PHE A 101 13.15 -6.12 5.83
C PHE A 101 12.89 -4.70 6.39
N PRO A 102 11.64 -4.28 6.44
CA PRO A 102 10.46 -4.85 5.78
C PRO A 102 10.35 -4.47 4.30
N SER A 103 9.45 -5.15 3.58
CA SER A 103 9.16 -4.86 2.18
C SER A 103 8.20 -3.68 2.05
N GLY A 104 8.69 -2.49 1.66
CA GLY A 104 7.85 -1.31 1.52
C GLY A 104 6.69 -1.46 0.51
N HIS A 105 6.89 -2.21 -0.58
CA HIS A 105 5.80 -2.50 -1.52
C HIS A 105 4.73 -3.39 -0.90
N THR A 106 5.14 -4.38 -0.12
CA THR A 106 4.21 -5.29 0.55
C THR A 106 3.43 -4.55 1.62
N VAL A 107 4.08 -3.75 2.49
CA VAL A 107 3.40 -3.00 3.54
C VAL A 107 2.34 -2.06 2.96
N ASN A 108 2.71 -1.26 1.95
CA ASN A 108 1.80 -0.30 1.34
C ASN A 108 0.56 -0.97 0.72
N ASN A 109 0.76 -2.08 -0.01
CA ASN A 109 -0.36 -2.78 -0.62
C ASN A 109 -1.19 -3.56 0.39
N THR A 110 -0.61 -4.02 1.49
CA THR A 110 -1.34 -4.66 2.60
C THR A 110 -2.21 -3.65 3.33
N ILE A 111 -1.70 -2.45 3.63
CA ILE A 111 -2.50 -1.37 4.21
C ILE A 111 -3.68 -1.02 3.29
N ALA A 112 -3.41 -0.85 1.98
CA ALA A 112 -4.45 -0.58 1.01
C ALA A 112 -5.50 -1.70 0.96
N ALA A 113 -5.08 -2.98 0.93
CA ALA A 113 -5.98 -4.13 0.91
C ALA A 113 -6.86 -4.20 2.17
N THR A 114 -6.27 -3.93 3.33
CA THR A 114 -7.00 -3.87 4.60
C THR A 114 -8.04 -2.76 4.58
N TYR A 115 -7.67 -1.55 4.13
CA TYR A 115 -8.60 -0.43 4.03
C TYR A 115 -9.69 -0.66 3.00
N PHE A 116 -9.36 -1.18 1.81
CA PHE A 116 -10.37 -1.56 0.83
C PHE A 116 -11.38 -2.56 1.42
N THR A 117 -10.90 -3.54 2.16
CA THR A 117 -11.77 -4.53 2.82
C THR A 117 -12.68 -3.89 3.86
N LEU A 118 -12.16 -3.00 4.70
CA LEU A 118 -12.93 -2.37 5.77
C LEU A 118 -13.95 -1.35 5.24
N PHE A 119 -13.57 -0.53 4.24
CA PHE A 119 -14.45 0.50 3.68
C PHE A 119 -15.45 -0.04 2.66
N TYR A 120 -15.06 -1.04 1.84
CA TYR A 120 -15.88 -1.54 0.73
C TYR A 120 -16.29 -3.00 0.88
N ARG A 121 -15.99 -3.62 2.03
CA ARG A 121 -16.43 -4.98 2.42
C ARG A 121 -16.09 -6.03 1.33
N ARG A 122 -17.12 -6.77 0.83
CA ARG A 122 -16.93 -7.85 -0.16
C ARG A 122 -16.19 -7.42 -1.42
N ARG A 123 -16.43 -6.22 -1.93
CA ARG A 123 -15.75 -5.72 -3.14
C ARG A 123 -14.29 -5.35 -2.84
N GLY A 124 -14.03 -4.80 -1.67
CA GLY A 124 -12.69 -4.41 -1.25
C GLY A 124 -11.76 -5.59 -1.05
N TRP A 125 -12.29 -6.76 -0.69
CA TRP A 125 -11.50 -7.98 -0.51
C TRP A 125 -10.73 -8.39 -1.79
N LEU A 126 -11.25 -8.09 -2.98
CA LEU A 126 -10.57 -8.39 -4.24
C LEU A 126 -9.19 -7.76 -4.36
N TYR A 127 -8.93 -6.65 -3.66
CA TYR A 127 -7.61 -6.01 -3.69
C TYR A 127 -6.51 -6.86 -3.03
N TRP A 128 -6.87 -7.84 -2.19
CA TRP A 128 -5.90 -8.80 -1.65
C TRP A 128 -5.19 -9.62 -2.73
N CYS A 129 -5.87 -9.93 -3.85
CA CYS A 129 -5.22 -10.58 -4.98
C CYS A 129 -4.07 -9.72 -5.54
N VAL A 130 -4.26 -8.40 -5.62
CA VAL A 130 -3.24 -7.46 -6.06
C VAL A 130 -2.11 -7.37 -5.03
N ALA A 131 -2.43 -7.22 -3.75
CA ALA A 131 -1.45 -7.12 -2.67
C ALA A 131 -0.55 -8.37 -2.58
N LEU A 132 -1.15 -9.56 -2.66
CA LEU A 132 -0.43 -10.83 -2.66
C LEU A 132 0.42 -11.02 -3.92
N ALA A 133 -0.10 -10.66 -5.10
CA ALA A 133 0.65 -10.70 -6.35
C ALA A 133 1.86 -9.76 -6.33
N ILE A 134 1.72 -8.56 -5.75
CA ILE A 134 2.83 -7.62 -5.54
C ILE A 134 3.83 -8.21 -4.54
N GLY A 135 3.39 -8.73 -3.39
CA GLY A 135 4.25 -9.40 -2.42
C GLY A 135 5.06 -10.53 -3.07
N TYR A 136 4.40 -11.41 -3.81
CA TYR A 136 5.04 -12.48 -4.55
C TYR A 136 6.05 -11.96 -5.59
N SER A 137 5.71 -10.89 -6.29
CA SER A 137 6.62 -10.30 -7.27
C SER A 137 7.94 -9.85 -6.64
N ARG A 138 7.94 -9.41 -5.36
CA ARG A 138 9.16 -9.00 -4.64
C ARG A 138 10.08 -10.17 -4.34
N ILE A 139 9.52 -11.36 -4.09
CA ILE A 139 10.27 -12.60 -3.95
C ILE A 139 10.85 -13.00 -5.31
N TYR A 140 10.00 -13.02 -6.34
CA TYR A 140 10.37 -13.40 -7.71
C TYR A 140 11.51 -12.53 -8.29
N LEU A 141 11.56 -11.24 -7.92
CA LEU A 141 12.61 -10.30 -8.33
C LEU A 141 13.88 -10.39 -7.47
N GLY A 142 13.99 -11.34 -6.54
CA GLY A 142 15.13 -11.48 -5.63
C GLY A 142 15.35 -10.27 -4.70
N ALA A 143 14.33 -9.42 -4.54
CA ALA A 143 14.42 -8.19 -3.76
C ALA A 143 14.20 -8.42 -2.27
N HIS A 144 13.40 -9.42 -1.90
CA HIS A 144 13.03 -9.75 -0.53
C HIS A 144 12.96 -11.25 -0.33
N TRP A 145 13.23 -11.71 0.89
CA TRP A 145 13.02 -13.08 1.30
C TRP A 145 11.53 -13.39 1.45
N PRO A 146 11.09 -14.65 1.26
CA PRO A 146 9.70 -15.03 1.55
C PRO A 146 9.23 -14.64 2.95
N SER A 147 10.11 -14.85 3.96
CA SER A 147 9.85 -14.48 5.35
C SER A 147 9.68 -12.98 5.55
N ASP A 148 10.41 -12.12 4.79
CA ASP A 148 10.21 -10.68 4.82
C ASP A 148 8.81 -10.30 4.35
N VAL A 149 8.36 -10.92 3.26
CA VAL A 149 7.03 -10.65 2.69
C VAL A 149 5.93 -11.08 3.66
N VAL A 150 6.02 -12.31 4.21
CA VAL A 150 5.03 -12.82 5.16
C VAL A 150 4.98 -11.95 6.43
N ALA A 151 6.13 -11.67 7.05
CA ALA A 151 6.17 -10.81 8.24
C ALA A 151 5.66 -9.39 7.94
N THR A 152 5.93 -8.87 6.74
CA THR A 152 5.44 -7.55 6.31
C THR A 152 3.93 -7.53 6.08
N LEU A 153 3.30 -8.63 5.67
CA LEU A 153 1.84 -8.72 5.60
C LEU A 153 1.19 -8.50 6.98
N PHE A 154 1.69 -9.20 8.00
CA PHE A 154 1.19 -9.00 9.38
C PHE A 154 1.47 -7.59 9.90
N LEU A 155 2.66 -7.06 9.65
CA LEU A 155 3.00 -5.69 10.00
C LEU A 155 2.02 -4.69 9.36
N GLY A 156 1.78 -4.80 8.05
CA GLY A 156 0.88 -3.89 7.33
C GLY A 156 -0.58 -4.00 7.77
N ILE A 157 -1.07 -5.20 8.12
CA ILE A 157 -2.41 -5.37 8.72
C ILE A 157 -2.46 -4.67 10.07
N GLY A 158 -1.46 -4.91 10.94
CA GLY A 158 -1.39 -4.30 12.27
C GLY A 158 -1.36 -2.77 12.21
N GLU A 159 -0.50 -2.20 11.34
CA GLU A 159 -0.43 -0.74 11.12
C GLU A 159 -1.76 -0.18 10.60
N ALA A 160 -2.39 -0.86 9.62
CA ALA A 160 -3.67 -0.42 9.07
C ALA A 160 -4.78 -0.38 10.14
N LEU A 161 -4.89 -1.42 10.97
CA LEU A 161 -5.90 -1.51 12.01
C LEU A 161 -5.65 -0.48 13.12
N LEU A 162 -4.39 -0.32 13.55
CA LEU A 162 -4.02 0.64 14.58
C LEU A 162 -4.33 2.08 14.14
N LEU A 163 -3.87 2.46 12.95
CA LEU A 163 -4.06 3.81 12.44
C LEU A 163 -5.53 4.11 12.15
N LEU A 164 -6.26 3.15 11.57
CA LEU A 164 -7.68 3.34 11.32
C LEU A 164 -8.48 3.44 12.62
N GLY A 165 -8.13 2.65 13.64
CA GLY A 165 -8.71 2.78 14.97
C GLY A 165 -8.46 4.16 15.58
N LEU A 166 -7.26 4.69 15.43
CA LEU A 166 -6.91 6.05 15.87
C LEU A 166 -7.71 7.13 15.10
N PHE A 167 -7.82 7.00 13.77
CA PHE A 167 -8.61 7.93 12.95
C PHE A 167 -10.09 7.89 13.31
N GLU A 168 -10.63 6.70 13.57
CA GLU A 168 -12.01 6.54 14.01
C GLU A 168 -12.26 7.20 15.37
N LEU A 169 -11.32 7.06 16.31
CA LEU A 169 -11.38 7.72 17.62
C LEU A 169 -11.35 9.24 17.45
N ILE A 170 -10.39 9.77 16.70
CA ILE A 170 -10.26 11.20 16.42
C ILE A 170 -11.53 11.74 15.75
N TRP A 171 -12.04 11.01 14.74
CA TRP A 171 -13.28 11.38 14.05
C TRP A 171 -14.46 11.50 15.01
N ARG A 172 -14.68 10.48 15.83
CA ARG A 172 -15.78 10.46 16.80
C ARG A 172 -15.69 11.62 17.80
N MET A 173 -14.50 11.90 18.29
CA MET A 173 -14.28 13.01 19.23
C MET A 173 -14.47 14.38 18.57
N ALA A 174 -13.82 14.58 17.41
CA ALA A 174 -13.83 15.87 16.71
C ALA A 174 -15.18 16.18 16.08
N ALA A 175 -15.76 15.23 15.34
CA ALA A 175 -17.03 15.43 14.64
C ALA A 175 -18.20 15.62 15.60
N ARG A 176 -18.23 14.84 16.70
CA ARG A 176 -19.26 15.01 17.73
C ARG A 176 -19.23 16.40 18.37
N LYS A 177 -18.03 16.98 18.54
CA LYS A 177 -17.86 18.29 19.19
C LYS A 177 -18.08 19.45 18.21
N TRP A 178 -17.53 19.38 17.00
CA TRP A 178 -17.44 20.52 16.09
C TRP A 178 -18.37 20.45 14.88
N MET A 179 -18.86 19.24 14.54
CA MET A 179 -19.70 19.01 13.35
C MET A 179 -20.87 18.04 13.67
N PRO A 180 -21.74 18.35 14.65
CA PRO A 180 -22.77 17.42 15.12
C PRO A 180 -23.70 16.93 14.00
N ASP A 181 -24.06 17.80 13.03
CA ASP A 181 -24.92 17.44 11.90
C ASP A 181 -24.24 16.46 10.94
N VAL A 182 -22.94 16.55 10.75
CA VAL A 182 -22.16 15.59 9.96
C VAL A 182 -22.04 14.30 10.72
N PHE A 183 -21.79 14.36 12.04
CA PHE A 183 -21.66 13.20 12.88
C PHE A 183 -22.94 12.36 12.94
N THR A 184 -24.13 12.99 12.98
CA THR A 184 -25.40 12.27 12.96
C THR A 184 -25.61 11.46 11.69
N ARG A 185 -25.13 11.97 10.55
CA ARG A 185 -25.18 11.27 9.25
C ARG A 185 -24.05 10.25 9.08
N HIS A 186 -22.87 10.54 9.62
CA HIS A 186 -21.67 9.74 9.47
C HIS A 186 -20.99 9.51 10.85
N PRO A 187 -21.57 8.66 11.72
CA PRO A 187 -21.03 8.41 13.07
C PRO A 187 -19.71 7.62 13.06
N SER A 188 -19.34 7.10 11.91
CA SER A 188 -18.11 6.32 11.68
C SER A 188 -17.53 6.62 10.30
N LEU A 189 -16.20 6.54 10.18
CA LEU A 189 -15.51 6.67 8.90
C LEU A 189 -15.76 5.49 7.95
N ILE A 190 -16.01 4.30 8.51
CA ILE A 190 -16.12 3.03 7.79
C ILE A 190 -17.58 2.71 7.47
N LEU A 191 -18.48 3.01 8.40
CA LEU A 191 -19.92 2.76 8.22
C LEU A 191 -20.49 3.80 7.25
N GLY A 192 -21.29 3.33 6.31
CA GLY A 192 -21.99 4.21 5.39
C GLY A 192 -22.97 5.15 6.11
N GLU A 193 -23.56 6.04 5.35
CA GLU A 193 -24.58 6.98 5.82
C GLU A 193 -25.73 6.26 6.56
N VAL A 194 -26.01 6.69 7.77
CA VAL A 194 -27.18 6.24 8.49
C VAL A 194 -28.40 6.91 7.88
N LYS A 195 -29.20 6.16 7.14
CA LYS A 195 -30.48 6.65 6.62
C LYS A 195 -31.37 6.96 7.82
N SER A 196 -31.62 8.24 8.07
CA SER A 196 -32.70 8.65 8.97
C SER A 196 -34.02 8.24 8.33
N TYR A 197 -34.68 7.23 8.85
CA TYR A 197 -36.10 7.01 8.50
C TYR A 197 -36.89 8.20 9.05
N PRO A 198 -37.70 8.90 8.23
CA PRO A 198 -38.60 9.90 8.74
C PRO A 198 -39.57 9.19 9.73
N ARG A 199 -39.72 9.79 10.90
CA ARG A 199 -40.73 9.37 11.90
C ARG A 199 -42.12 9.73 11.41
#